data_df8aee4bc56fd6d9945789df3d98d711
#
_entry.id   df8aee4bc56fd6d9945789df3d98d711
#
_cell.length_a   1.000
_cell.length_b   1.000
_cell.length_c   1.000
_cell.angle_alpha   90.00
_cell.angle_beta   90.00
_cell.angle_gamma   90.00
#
_symmetry.space_group_name_H-M   'P 1'
#
loop_
_entity.id
_entity.type
_entity.pdbx_description
1 polymer ?
#
loop_
_entity_poly.entity_id
_entity_poly.type
_entity_poly.pdbx_seq_one_letter_code
_entity_poly.pdbx_strand_id
1 'polypeptide(L)'
;YKTGGGEYLKLFKIFGIETSPFPVTGLSSIRSVLPYFNNGQTILLIHNTFMPESDVQFAQAYAKQHGLKLVWCLCVNANLYIENKVPPVEMLVRNGCDIVLGTDSYSSNWQLSIAKEILAIREHFPDVPMENVLHWATAAGAKALGWEELGIFSKGNKPGLVLLDPGKGISKRLA
;
A
#
# COMPACT_ATOMS: atom_id res chain seq x y z
N TYR A 1 5.57 -1.13 -18.96
CA TYR A 1 5.54 -2.58 -19.13
C TYR A 1 4.61 -3.00 -20.27
N LYS A 2 3.35 -2.57 -20.28
CA LYS A 2 2.35 -3.06 -21.23
C LYS A 2 2.60 -2.61 -22.66
N THR A 3 2.96 -1.35 -22.88
CA THR A 3 3.07 -0.73 -24.20
C THR A 3 4.44 -0.14 -24.50
N GLY A 4 5.34 -0.08 -23.53
CA GLY A 4 6.59 0.68 -23.62
C GLY A 4 6.41 2.20 -23.69
N GLY A 5 5.17 2.69 -23.49
CA GLY A 5 4.83 4.12 -23.51
C GLY A 5 4.60 4.68 -22.10
N GLY A 6 4.46 6.00 -22.01
CA GLY A 6 4.09 6.71 -20.76
C GLY A 6 4.89 7.99 -20.54
N GLU A 7 4.44 8.80 -19.59
CA GLU A 7 5.04 10.11 -19.28
C GLU A 7 6.50 10.02 -18.83
N TYR A 8 6.89 8.92 -18.17
CA TYR A 8 8.28 8.70 -17.76
C TYR A 8 9.29 8.65 -18.93
N LEU A 9 8.84 8.34 -20.14
CA LEU A 9 9.74 8.39 -21.32
C LEU A 9 10.26 9.78 -21.58
N LYS A 10 9.47 10.82 -21.30
CA LYS A 10 9.92 12.23 -21.42
C LYS A 10 11.06 12.51 -20.44
N LEU A 11 10.90 12.04 -19.20
CA LEU A 11 11.91 12.18 -18.14
C LEU A 11 13.18 11.42 -18.49
N PHE A 12 13.04 10.17 -18.93
CA PHE A 12 14.17 9.34 -19.34
C PHE A 12 14.97 9.98 -20.49
N LYS A 13 14.27 10.57 -21.46
CA LYS A 13 14.91 11.31 -22.57
C LYS A 13 15.67 12.54 -22.05
N ILE A 14 15.12 13.29 -21.10
CA ILE A 14 15.78 14.46 -20.49
C ILE A 14 17.09 14.06 -19.79
N PHE A 15 17.06 12.94 -19.07
CA PHE A 15 18.22 12.43 -18.34
C PHE A 15 19.16 11.55 -19.18
N GLY A 16 18.88 11.37 -20.47
CA GLY A 16 19.71 10.51 -21.34
C GLY A 16 19.66 9.04 -20.94
N ILE A 17 18.58 8.58 -20.27
CA ILE A 17 18.43 7.18 -19.85
C ILE A 17 18.02 6.35 -21.06
N GLU A 18 18.85 5.38 -21.41
CA GLU A 18 18.56 4.42 -22.46
C GLU A 18 17.49 3.43 -22.00
N THR A 19 16.40 3.32 -22.76
CA THR A 19 15.26 2.45 -22.41
C THR A 19 15.17 1.17 -23.22
N SER A 20 16.00 1.00 -24.23
CA SER A 20 16.02 -0.22 -25.06
C SER A 20 16.27 -1.52 -24.28
N PRO A 21 17.04 -1.52 -23.16
CA PRO A 21 17.21 -2.72 -22.34
C PRO A 21 15.94 -3.16 -21.57
N PHE A 22 14.96 -2.27 -21.45
CA PHE A 22 13.72 -2.58 -20.68
C PHE A 22 12.70 -3.26 -21.58
N PRO A 23 12.36 -4.54 -21.32
CA PRO A 23 11.44 -5.28 -22.17
C PRO A 23 10.01 -4.73 -22.06
N VAL A 24 9.36 -4.59 -23.20
CA VAL A 24 7.91 -4.41 -23.28
C VAL A 24 7.26 -5.77 -23.13
N THR A 25 6.68 -6.05 -21.98
CA THR A 25 6.14 -7.37 -21.66
C THR A 25 4.75 -7.63 -22.24
N GLY A 26 4.01 -6.58 -22.59
CA GLY A 26 2.59 -6.69 -22.95
C GLY A 26 1.67 -6.92 -21.75
N LEU A 27 2.23 -7.06 -20.55
CA LEU A 27 1.51 -7.36 -19.30
C LEU A 27 1.37 -6.12 -18.42
N SER A 28 0.53 -6.20 -17.39
CA SER A 28 0.47 -5.20 -16.33
C SER A 28 1.76 -5.21 -15.50
N SER A 29 2.00 -4.13 -14.75
CA SER A 29 3.21 -3.99 -13.93
C SER A 29 3.39 -5.16 -12.96
N ILE A 30 2.34 -5.55 -12.24
CA ILE A 30 2.42 -6.64 -11.26
C ILE A 30 2.76 -7.98 -11.92
N ARG A 31 2.15 -8.29 -13.07
CA ARG A 31 2.44 -9.51 -13.82
C ARG A 31 3.86 -9.54 -14.38
N SER A 32 4.38 -8.37 -14.71
CA SER A 32 5.75 -8.22 -15.23
C SER A 32 6.81 -8.34 -14.15
N VAL A 33 6.50 -7.92 -12.91
CA VAL A 33 7.51 -7.75 -11.86
C VAL A 33 7.54 -8.92 -10.87
N LEU A 34 6.38 -9.52 -10.54
CA LEU A 34 6.32 -10.63 -9.58
C LEU A 34 7.28 -11.80 -9.87
N PRO A 35 7.53 -12.20 -11.15
CA PRO A 35 8.46 -13.29 -11.45
C PRO A 35 9.92 -13.07 -11.04
N TYR A 36 10.30 -11.85 -10.68
CA TYR A 36 11.66 -11.54 -10.22
C TYR A 36 11.86 -11.72 -8.72
N PHE A 37 10.79 -12.00 -7.96
CA PHE A 37 10.88 -12.21 -6.52
C PHE A 37 11.07 -13.69 -6.16
N ASN A 38 11.77 -13.92 -5.06
CA ASN A 38 12.12 -15.26 -4.59
C ASN A 38 11.23 -15.70 -3.42
N ASN A 39 11.12 -17.02 -3.23
CA ASN A 39 10.43 -17.65 -2.11
C ASN A 39 10.85 -17.03 -0.76
N GLY A 40 9.87 -16.82 0.12
CA GLY A 40 10.05 -16.25 1.46
C GLY A 40 10.08 -14.74 1.54
N GLN A 41 10.12 -14.03 0.40
CA GLN A 41 10.09 -12.57 0.41
C GLN A 41 8.70 -12.01 0.75
N THR A 42 8.69 -10.91 1.52
CA THR A 42 7.50 -10.07 1.73
C THR A 42 7.58 -8.87 0.79
N ILE A 43 6.54 -8.67 0.00
CA ILE A 43 6.46 -7.63 -1.03
C ILE A 43 5.39 -6.63 -0.62
N LEU A 44 5.77 -5.37 -0.42
CA LEU A 44 4.83 -4.28 -0.23
C LEU A 44 4.41 -3.72 -1.59
N LEU A 45 3.14 -3.88 -1.92
CA LEU A 45 2.51 -3.33 -3.12
C LEU A 45 1.92 -1.97 -2.76
N ILE A 46 2.62 -0.89 -3.13
CA ILE A 46 2.28 0.46 -2.70
C ILE A 46 1.35 1.12 -3.72
N HIS A 47 0.37 1.90 -3.23
CA HIS A 47 -0.67 2.61 -3.98
C HIS A 47 -1.73 1.71 -4.62
N ASN A 48 -1.40 1.03 -5.72
CA ASN A 48 -2.29 0.13 -6.48
C ASN A 48 -3.59 0.79 -6.98
N THR A 49 -3.60 2.11 -7.19
CA THR A 49 -4.77 2.93 -7.52
C THR A 49 -5.58 2.40 -8.70
N PHE A 50 -4.89 1.92 -9.73
CA PHE A 50 -5.52 1.46 -10.98
C PHE A 50 -5.42 -0.06 -11.19
N MET A 51 -5.16 -0.82 -10.12
CA MET A 51 -5.04 -2.27 -10.21
C MET A 51 -6.42 -2.91 -10.44
N PRO A 52 -6.63 -3.67 -11.53
CA PRO A 52 -7.86 -4.41 -11.75
C PRO A 52 -7.91 -5.66 -10.87
N GLU A 53 -9.11 -6.14 -10.56
CA GLU A 53 -9.32 -7.32 -9.72
C GLU A 53 -8.63 -8.58 -10.26
N SER A 54 -8.58 -8.75 -11.58
CA SER A 54 -7.86 -9.85 -12.22
C SER A 54 -6.35 -9.87 -11.93
N ASP A 55 -5.77 -8.71 -11.65
CA ASP A 55 -4.36 -8.60 -11.28
C ASP A 55 -4.14 -8.90 -9.80
N VAL A 56 -5.09 -8.55 -8.93
CA VAL A 56 -5.08 -8.95 -7.53
C VAL A 56 -5.16 -10.47 -7.42
N GLN A 57 -6.13 -11.10 -8.10
CA GLN A 57 -6.30 -12.55 -8.11
C GLN A 57 -5.07 -13.27 -8.66
N PHE A 58 -4.49 -12.77 -9.76
CA PHE A 58 -3.23 -13.30 -10.29
C PHE A 58 -2.11 -13.19 -9.26
N ALA A 59 -1.93 -12.01 -8.64
CA ALA A 59 -0.86 -11.78 -7.68
C ALA A 59 -0.96 -12.72 -6.48
N GLN A 60 -2.16 -12.89 -5.92
CA GLN A 60 -2.40 -13.82 -4.80
C GLN A 60 -2.13 -15.28 -5.18
N ALA A 61 -2.61 -15.72 -6.35
CA ALA A 61 -2.37 -17.08 -6.84
C ALA A 61 -0.87 -17.32 -7.06
N TYR A 62 -0.18 -16.37 -7.70
CA TYR A 62 1.26 -16.43 -7.94
C TYR A 62 2.05 -16.48 -6.61
N ALA A 63 1.72 -15.59 -5.68
CA ALA A 63 2.38 -15.53 -4.38
C ALA A 63 2.23 -16.83 -3.60
N LYS A 64 1.01 -17.41 -3.58
CA LYS A 64 0.74 -18.71 -2.95
C LYS A 64 1.57 -19.83 -3.58
N GLN A 65 1.66 -19.87 -4.90
CA GLN A 65 2.43 -20.88 -5.63
C GLN A 65 3.94 -20.76 -5.38
N HIS A 66 4.46 -19.54 -5.23
CA HIS A 66 5.89 -19.25 -5.14
C HIS A 66 6.36 -18.90 -3.72
N GLY A 67 5.52 -19.10 -2.70
CA GLY A 67 5.87 -18.85 -1.29
C GLY A 67 6.19 -17.40 -0.96
N LEU A 68 5.57 -16.43 -1.68
CA LEU A 68 5.69 -15.01 -1.41
C LEU A 68 4.63 -14.53 -0.43
N LYS A 69 4.91 -13.45 0.29
CA LYS A 69 3.92 -12.71 1.07
C LYS A 69 3.65 -11.37 0.39
N LEU A 70 2.38 -11.07 0.12
CA LEU A 70 1.96 -9.79 -0.45
C LEU A 70 1.25 -8.95 0.60
N VAL A 71 1.62 -7.69 0.68
CA VAL A 71 1.00 -6.70 1.57
C VAL A 71 0.65 -5.47 0.74
N TRP A 72 -0.62 -5.07 0.72
CA TRP A 72 -1.11 -3.89 0.01
C TRP A 72 -1.01 -2.66 0.92
N CYS A 73 -0.08 -1.76 0.60
CA CYS A 73 0.11 -0.51 1.33
C CYS A 73 -0.69 0.62 0.67
N LEU A 74 -1.73 1.07 1.35
CA LEU A 74 -2.60 2.14 0.89
C LEU A 74 -2.11 3.49 1.41
N CYS A 75 -1.92 4.44 0.49
CA CYS A 75 -1.56 5.83 0.78
C CYS A 75 -2.64 6.73 0.18
N VAL A 76 -3.84 6.74 0.80
CA VAL A 76 -5.05 7.34 0.21
C VAL A 76 -4.88 8.82 -0.07
N ASN A 77 -4.33 9.57 0.88
CA ASN A 77 -4.08 11.01 0.69
C ASN A 77 -3.05 11.28 -0.41
N ALA A 78 -2.00 10.46 -0.52
CA ALA A 78 -1.03 10.58 -1.62
C ALA A 78 -1.69 10.30 -2.98
N ASN A 79 -2.53 9.28 -3.08
CA ASN A 79 -3.28 8.98 -4.30
C ASN A 79 -4.24 10.12 -4.68
N LEU A 80 -4.92 10.73 -3.70
CA LEU A 80 -5.76 11.90 -3.93
C LEU A 80 -4.93 13.12 -4.37
N TYR A 81 -3.77 13.32 -3.74
CA TYR A 81 -2.88 14.45 -4.05
C TYR A 81 -2.33 14.38 -5.48
N ILE A 82 -1.87 13.20 -5.91
CA ILE A 82 -1.19 13.03 -7.21
C ILE A 82 -2.20 12.79 -8.34
N GLU A 83 -3.17 11.91 -8.12
CA GLU A 83 -4.00 11.32 -9.16
C GLU A 83 -5.47 11.73 -9.07
N ASN A 84 -5.86 12.40 -7.96
CA ASN A 84 -7.25 12.69 -7.62
C ASN A 84 -8.14 11.43 -7.70
N LYS A 85 -7.61 10.31 -7.24
CA LYS A 85 -8.26 8.99 -7.24
C LYS A 85 -7.98 8.30 -5.91
N VAL A 86 -8.87 7.40 -5.52
CA VAL A 86 -8.67 6.52 -4.37
C VAL A 86 -8.32 5.10 -4.82
N PRO A 87 -7.54 4.34 -4.05
CA PRO A 87 -7.27 2.93 -4.34
C PRO A 87 -8.56 2.09 -4.19
N PRO A 88 -8.64 0.91 -4.82
CA PRO A 88 -9.84 0.06 -4.81
C PRO A 88 -9.98 -0.73 -3.49
N VAL A 89 -10.15 -0.03 -2.36
CA VAL A 89 -10.11 -0.59 -1.00
C VAL A 89 -11.11 -1.74 -0.82
N GLU A 90 -12.36 -1.53 -1.21
CA GLU A 90 -13.42 -2.55 -1.07
C GLU A 90 -13.11 -3.82 -1.88
N MET A 91 -12.53 -3.66 -3.06
CA MET A 91 -12.12 -4.78 -3.89
C MET A 91 -10.98 -5.56 -3.22
N LEU A 92 -9.99 -4.89 -2.64
CA LEU A 92 -8.91 -5.53 -1.91
C LEU A 92 -9.43 -6.26 -0.66
N VAL A 93 -10.37 -5.66 0.07
CA VAL A 93 -11.04 -6.29 1.22
C VAL A 93 -11.81 -7.55 0.80
N ARG A 94 -12.63 -7.47 -0.27
CA ARG A 94 -13.38 -8.64 -0.77
C ARG A 94 -12.48 -9.79 -1.22
N ASN A 95 -11.27 -9.48 -1.72
CA ASN A 95 -10.29 -10.49 -2.11
C ASN A 95 -9.41 -10.97 -0.95
N GLY A 96 -9.69 -10.56 0.29
CA GLY A 96 -8.95 -11.00 1.48
C GLY A 96 -7.47 -10.58 1.48
N CYS A 97 -7.16 -9.43 0.91
CA CYS A 97 -5.81 -8.89 0.85
C CYS A 97 -5.31 -8.47 2.23
N ASP A 98 -4.03 -8.73 2.52
CA ASP A 98 -3.35 -8.17 3.69
C ASP A 98 -3.07 -6.68 3.43
N ILE A 99 -3.79 -5.80 4.12
CA ILE A 99 -3.74 -4.34 3.91
C ILE A 99 -2.99 -3.66 5.07
N VAL A 100 -2.21 -2.63 4.72
CA VAL A 100 -1.58 -1.69 5.67
C VAL A 100 -1.76 -0.27 5.19
N LEU A 101 -1.61 0.72 6.08
CA LEU A 101 -1.64 2.13 5.72
C LEU A 101 -0.22 2.72 5.70
N GLY A 102 0.04 3.57 4.72
CA GLY A 102 1.23 4.38 4.59
C GLY A 102 0.87 5.81 4.21
N THR A 103 1.81 6.73 4.35
CA THR A 103 1.59 8.16 4.04
C THR A 103 2.23 8.59 2.73
N ASP A 104 3.16 7.77 2.18
CA ASP A 104 4.11 8.23 1.16
C ASP A 104 4.97 9.40 1.70
N SER A 105 5.48 10.26 0.84
CA SER A 105 6.43 11.33 1.18
C SER A 105 5.77 12.72 1.22
N TYR A 106 6.48 13.72 1.77
CA TYR A 106 6.04 15.12 1.71
C TYR A 106 5.98 15.69 0.29
N SER A 107 6.63 15.08 -0.69
CA SER A 107 6.55 15.52 -2.09
C SER A 107 5.27 15.05 -2.79
N SER A 108 4.57 14.10 -2.20
CA SER A 108 3.40 13.43 -2.76
C SER A 108 2.17 13.40 -1.84
N ASN A 109 2.24 14.09 -0.70
CA ASN A 109 1.14 14.16 0.27
C ASN A 109 1.13 15.53 0.95
N TRP A 110 -0.03 15.95 1.47
CA TRP A 110 -0.17 17.19 2.25
C TRP A 110 0.50 17.08 3.63
N GLN A 111 0.58 15.88 4.20
CA GLN A 111 1.17 15.61 5.51
C GLN A 111 1.54 14.14 5.72
N LEU A 112 2.50 13.88 6.60
CA LEU A 112 2.85 12.51 7.04
C LEU A 112 2.06 12.17 8.31
N SER A 113 0.80 11.74 8.17
CA SER A 113 -0.09 11.43 9.28
C SER A 113 -0.96 10.22 9.00
N ILE A 114 -0.69 9.11 9.68
CA ILE A 114 -1.53 7.90 9.62
C ILE A 114 -2.96 8.20 10.12
N ALA A 115 -3.13 9.12 11.09
CA ALA A 115 -4.46 9.54 11.52
C ALA A 115 -5.27 10.20 10.40
N LYS A 116 -4.61 10.91 9.48
CA LYS A 116 -5.26 11.48 8.29
C LYS A 116 -5.55 10.43 7.22
N GLU A 117 -4.73 9.39 7.11
CA GLU A 117 -5.05 8.24 6.25
C GLU A 117 -6.29 7.50 6.76
N ILE A 118 -6.40 7.29 8.09
CA ILE A 118 -7.61 6.72 8.72
C ILE A 118 -8.85 7.56 8.40
N LEU A 119 -8.74 8.90 8.53
CA LEU A 119 -9.84 9.81 8.20
C LEU A 119 -10.24 9.68 6.72
N ALA A 120 -9.28 9.71 5.81
CA ALA A 120 -9.53 9.57 4.37
C ALA A 120 -10.21 8.23 4.02
N ILE A 121 -9.80 7.11 4.63
CA ILE A 121 -10.49 5.82 4.47
C ILE A 121 -11.94 5.93 4.93
N ARG A 122 -12.21 6.53 6.08
CA ARG A 122 -13.58 6.67 6.59
C ARG A 122 -14.48 7.53 5.71
N GLU A 123 -13.92 8.59 5.15
CA GLU A 123 -14.66 9.52 4.28
C GLU A 123 -15.02 8.89 2.93
N HIS A 124 -14.11 8.10 2.37
CA HIS A 124 -14.29 7.52 1.03
C HIS A 124 -14.88 6.10 1.05
N PHE A 125 -14.74 5.37 2.17
CA PHE A 125 -15.14 3.97 2.31
C PHE A 125 -15.85 3.76 3.68
N PRO A 126 -17.02 4.37 3.89
CA PRO A 126 -17.72 4.34 5.18
C PRO A 126 -18.14 2.94 5.64
N ASP A 127 -18.30 2.00 4.70
CA ASP A 127 -18.70 0.62 4.97
C ASP A 127 -17.54 -0.27 5.46
N VAL A 128 -16.30 0.22 5.38
CA VAL A 128 -15.15 -0.49 5.93
C VAL A 128 -15.15 -0.37 7.46
N PRO A 129 -15.21 -1.48 8.22
CA PRO A 129 -15.23 -1.43 9.68
C PRO A 129 -14.02 -0.69 10.26
N MET A 130 -14.25 0.18 11.25
CA MET A 130 -13.17 0.96 11.89
C MET A 130 -12.09 0.06 12.48
N GLU A 131 -12.47 -1.09 13.02
CA GLU A 131 -11.52 -2.07 13.56
C GLU A 131 -10.49 -2.55 12.52
N ASN A 132 -10.93 -2.76 11.27
CA ASN A 132 -10.04 -3.11 10.18
C ASN A 132 -9.06 -1.96 9.87
N VAL A 133 -9.58 -0.72 9.79
CA VAL A 133 -8.77 0.46 9.50
C VAL A 133 -7.72 0.69 10.59
N LEU A 134 -8.10 0.52 11.85
CA LEU A 134 -7.17 0.61 12.99
C LEU A 134 -6.13 -0.52 12.96
N HIS A 135 -6.54 -1.74 12.61
CA HIS A 135 -5.63 -2.86 12.43
C HIS A 135 -4.59 -2.59 11.34
N TRP A 136 -5.02 -2.07 10.18
CA TRP A 136 -4.13 -1.70 9.07
C TRP A 136 -3.13 -0.61 9.45
N ALA A 137 -3.58 0.34 10.28
CA ALA A 137 -2.77 1.47 10.75
C ALA A 137 -1.77 1.09 11.87
N THR A 138 -1.87 -0.11 12.46
CA THR A 138 -1.09 -0.51 13.64
C THR A 138 -0.49 -1.90 13.47
N ALA A 139 -1.16 -2.94 13.94
CA ALA A 139 -0.64 -4.31 14.01
C ALA A 139 -0.26 -4.88 12.64
N ALA A 140 -1.06 -4.62 11.60
CA ALA A 140 -0.76 -5.10 10.25
C ALA A 140 0.51 -4.45 9.70
N GLY A 141 0.70 -3.13 9.90
CA GLY A 141 1.90 -2.42 9.50
C GLY A 141 3.14 -2.92 10.23
N ALA A 142 3.05 -3.09 11.55
CA ALA A 142 4.13 -3.64 12.37
C ALA A 142 4.53 -5.04 11.90
N LYS A 143 3.56 -5.93 11.69
CA LYS A 143 3.79 -7.29 11.18
C LYS A 143 4.45 -7.29 9.80
N ALA A 144 4.01 -6.40 8.90
CA ALA A 144 4.57 -6.29 7.55
C ALA A 144 6.06 -5.90 7.56
N LEU A 145 6.47 -5.12 8.58
CA LEU A 145 7.86 -4.67 8.79
C LEU A 145 8.67 -5.63 9.67
N GLY A 146 8.08 -6.71 10.17
CA GLY A 146 8.75 -7.67 11.07
C GLY A 146 8.93 -7.17 12.50
N TRP A 147 8.16 -6.18 12.95
CA TRP A 147 8.17 -5.61 14.30
C TRP A 147 7.06 -6.21 15.16
N GLU A 148 7.21 -7.47 15.54
CA GLU A 148 6.13 -8.24 16.19
C GLU A 148 5.74 -7.71 17.60
N GLU A 149 6.65 -6.97 18.27
CA GLU A 149 6.39 -6.36 19.57
C GLU A 149 5.59 -5.04 19.49
N LEU A 150 5.40 -4.48 18.27
CA LEU A 150 4.70 -3.23 18.07
C LEU A 150 3.26 -3.44 17.54
N GLY A 151 2.47 -2.37 17.62
CA GLY A 151 1.11 -2.31 17.04
C GLY A 151 0.03 -3.05 17.82
N ILE A 152 0.35 -3.78 18.89
CA ILE A 152 -0.61 -4.50 19.74
C ILE A 152 -0.28 -4.34 21.22
N PHE A 153 -1.32 -4.30 22.06
CA PHE A 153 -1.18 -4.38 23.52
C PHE A 153 -1.17 -5.85 23.95
N SER A 154 0.01 -6.39 24.19
CA SER A 154 0.20 -7.77 24.65
C SER A 154 1.17 -7.80 25.82
N LYS A 155 1.05 -8.80 26.69
CA LYS A 155 1.95 -8.96 27.84
C LYS A 155 3.38 -9.11 27.37
N GLY A 156 4.27 -8.23 27.86
CA GLY A 156 5.69 -8.19 27.50
C GLY A 156 6.03 -7.20 26.37
N ASN A 157 5.04 -6.77 25.58
CA ASN A 157 5.26 -5.77 24.53
C ASN A 157 5.26 -4.33 25.10
N LYS A 158 5.94 -3.45 24.39
CA LYS A 158 6.00 -2.01 24.71
C LYS A 158 5.70 -1.18 23.44
N PRO A 159 4.48 -1.28 22.89
CA PRO A 159 4.13 -0.65 21.60
C PRO A 159 4.04 0.88 21.67
N GLY A 160 4.10 1.47 22.88
CA GLY A 160 3.74 2.85 23.10
C GLY A 160 2.22 3.06 23.18
N LEU A 161 1.81 4.27 23.56
CA LEU A 161 0.40 4.64 23.66
C LEU A 161 0.12 5.89 22.83
N VAL A 162 -0.86 5.80 21.94
CA VAL A 162 -1.29 6.89 21.08
C VAL A 162 -2.78 7.14 21.31
N LEU A 163 -3.12 8.38 21.64
CA LEU A 163 -4.52 8.84 21.61
C LEU A 163 -4.87 9.21 20.16
N LEU A 164 -5.97 8.66 19.66
CA LEU A 164 -6.47 8.91 18.31
C LEU A 164 -7.87 9.52 18.35
N ASP A 165 -8.07 10.63 17.62
CA ASP A 165 -9.39 11.15 17.23
C ASP A 165 -9.61 10.86 15.74
N PRO A 166 -10.26 9.74 15.40
CA PRO A 166 -10.43 9.34 14.00
C PRO A 166 -11.43 10.24 13.25
N GLY A 167 -12.28 10.99 13.96
CA GLY A 167 -13.20 11.94 13.35
C GLY A 167 -12.54 13.23 12.90
N LYS A 168 -11.39 13.58 13.48
CA LYS A 168 -10.60 14.76 13.10
C LYS A 168 -9.29 14.39 12.39
N GLY A 169 -8.95 13.11 12.35
CA GLY A 169 -7.67 12.65 11.83
C GLY A 169 -6.48 13.21 12.62
N ILE A 170 -6.58 13.24 13.94
CA ILE A 170 -5.57 13.76 14.86
C ILE A 170 -5.07 12.61 15.74
N SER A 171 -3.76 12.57 15.97
CA SER A 171 -3.16 11.65 16.93
C SER A 171 -2.18 12.36 17.84
N LYS A 172 -2.05 11.85 19.08
CA LYS A 172 -1.11 12.33 20.08
C LYS A 172 -0.45 11.16 20.79
N ARG A 173 0.87 11.09 20.76
CA ARG A 173 1.61 10.12 21.58
C ARG A 173 1.47 10.50 23.07
N LEU A 174 1.18 9.51 23.90
CA LEU A 174 1.00 9.65 25.36
C LEU A 174 2.18 9.03 26.12
N ALA A 175 2.73 7.93 25.64
CA ALA A 175 3.89 7.24 26.21
C ALA A 175 4.67 6.48 25.13
#